data_04cee4edd7d28bab279b515eabc94d95
#
_entry.id   04cee4edd7d28bab279b515eabc94d95
#
_cell.length_a   1.000
_cell.length_b   1.000
_cell.length_c   1.000
_cell.angle_alpha   90.00
_cell.angle_beta   90.00
_cell.angle_gamma   90.00
#
_symmetry.space_group_name_H-M   'P 1'
#
loop_
_entity.id
_entity.type
_entity.pdbx_description
1 polymer ?
#
loop_
_entity_poly.entity_id
_entity_poly.type
_entity_poly.pdbx_seq_one_letter_code
_entity_poly.pdbx_strand_id
1 'polypeptide(L)'
;MQDQEPLRVSSIADLAQATLVHGGLDILRQNGYWEGLTRLVDATARQRGFGDYFAHTFVCRGQAEVMVEADVKPWDLAPLKIIVEEAGGQFSDFTGAPTIYGGNAVVSNGRVHDAVIDLLGVRAG
;
A
#
# COMPACT_ATOMS: atom_id res chain seq x y z
N MET A 1 -23.33 -20.92 2.16
CA MET A 1 -22.70 -20.46 2.17
C MET A 1 -21.90 -20.07 1.44
N GLN A 2 -21.83 -19.70 1.18
CA GLN A 2 -21.04 -19.41 0.50
C GLN A 2 -19.85 -19.40 0.75
N ASP A 3 -19.31 -19.91 0.14
CA ASP A 3 -17.96 -20.13 0.37
C ASP A 3 -17.21 -18.88 0.15
N GLN A 4 -16.92 -18.18 1.19
CA GLN A 4 -16.01 -17.07 1.08
C GLN A 4 -14.62 -17.60 1.13
N GLU A 5 -13.88 -17.41 0.07
CA GLU A 5 -12.46 -17.66 0.12
C GLU A 5 -11.83 -16.73 1.15
N PRO A 6 -10.94 -17.23 2.00
CA PRO A 6 -10.24 -16.36 2.94
C PRO A 6 -9.41 -15.33 2.17
N LEU A 7 -9.38 -14.11 2.66
CA LEU A 7 -8.52 -13.08 2.09
C LEU A 7 -7.07 -13.53 2.23
N ARG A 8 -6.33 -13.41 1.15
CA ARG A 8 -4.91 -13.76 1.15
C ARG A 8 -4.16 -12.92 0.13
N VAL A 9 -3.07 -12.33 0.58
CA VAL A 9 -2.18 -11.54 -0.28
C VAL A 9 -1.45 -12.45 -1.25
N SER A 10 -0.90 -11.85 -2.33
CA SER A 10 -0.14 -12.59 -3.33
C SER A 10 1.23 -12.99 -2.80
N SER A 11 1.91 -13.88 -3.53
CA SER A 11 3.25 -14.34 -3.19
C SER A 11 4.33 -13.70 -4.04
N ILE A 12 4.01 -12.67 -4.84
CA ILE A 12 4.99 -12.00 -5.69
C ILE A 12 6.02 -11.27 -4.80
N ALA A 13 7.29 -11.56 -5.03
CA ALA A 13 8.39 -11.03 -4.22
C ALA A 13 9.27 -10.04 -5.00
N ASP A 14 8.97 -9.78 -6.26
CA ASP A 14 9.75 -8.89 -7.12
C ASP A 14 8.87 -7.72 -7.55
N LEU A 15 9.27 -6.49 -7.18
CA LEU A 15 8.52 -5.30 -7.56
C LEU A 15 8.35 -5.17 -9.07
N ALA A 16 9.31 -5.65 -9.85
CA ALA A 16 9.22 -5.60 -11.32
C ALA A 16 8.03 -6.38 -11.86
N GLN A 17 7.44 -7.25 -11.05
CA GLN A 17 6.25 -8.03 -11.41
C GLN A 17 5.01 -7.56 -10.68
N ALA A 18 5.13 -6.56 -9.84
CA ALA A 18 4.07 -6.14 -8.93
C ALA A 18 3.13 -5.13 -9.58
N THR A 19 1.89 -5.12 -9.13
CA THR A 19 0.91 -4.09 -9.44
C THR A 19 0.84 -3.12 -8.26
N LEU A 20 1.02 -1.85 -8.56
CA LEU A 20 0.90 -0.74 -7.61
C LEU A 20 -0.48 -0.12 -7.75
N VAL A 21 -1.18 -0.01 -6.63
CA VAL A 21 -2.44 0.72 -6.55
C VAL A 21 -2.16 1.99 -5.73
N HIS A 22 -2.72 3.10 -6.14
CA HIS A 22 -2.46 4.37 -5.46
C HIS A 22 -3.73 5.20 -5.32
N GLY A 23 -3.72 6.09 -4.34
CA GLY A 23 -4.76 7.08 -4.16
C GLY A 23 -4.59 8.27 -5.10
N GLY A 24 -5.15 9.41 -4.75
CA GLY A 24 -5.09 10.62 -5.58
C GLY A 24 -3.66 11.08 -5.83
N LEU A 25 -3.30 11.21 -7.08
CA LEU A 25 -1.95 11.64 -7.46
C LEU A 25 -1.67 13.07 -7.02
N ASP A 26 -2.68 13.93 -7.10
CA ASP A 26 -2.55 15.32 -6.67
C ASP A 26 -2.28 15.41 -5.17
N ILE A 27 -2.92 14.56 -4.37
CA ILE A 27 -2.72 14.52 -2.93
C ILE A 27 -1.29 14.07 -2.62
N LEU A 28 -0.82 13.03 -3.28
CA LEU A 28 0.54 12.53 -3.10
C LEU A 28 1.57 13.60 -3.47
N ARG A 29 1.33 14.32 -4.55
CA ARG A 29 2.24 15.39 -4.98
C ARG A 29 2.24 16.56 -4.00
N GLN A 30 1.07 16.99 -3.54
CA GLN A 30 0.94 18.11 -2.60
C GLN A 30 1.62 17.83 -1.27
N ASN A 31 1.69 16.58 -0.88
CA ASN A 31 2.32 16.18 0.38
C ASN A 31 3.80 15.86 0.23
N GLY A 32 4.40 16.10 -0.93
CA GLY A 32 5.84 15.95 -1.13
C GLY A 32 6.29 14.55 -1.47
N TYR A 33 5.38 13.66 -1.88
CA TYR A 33 5.72 12.25 -2.14
C TYR A 33 5.90 11.93 -3.62
N TRP A 34 5.93 12.95 -4.47
CA TRP A 34 5.95 12.74 -5.93
C TRP A 34 7.19 11.98 -6.39
N GLU A 35 8.37 12.33 -5.87
CA GLU A 35 9.61 11.65 -6.29
C GLU A 35 9.60 10.18 -5.88
N GLY A 36 9.18 9.89 -4.66
CA GLY A 36 9.05 8.51 -4.20
C GLY A 36 8.05 7.73 -5.02
N LEU A 37 6.91 8.35 -5.35
CA LEU A 37 5.90 7.71 -6.17
C LEU A 37 6.44 7.39 -7.57
N THR A 38 7.19 8.32 -8.18
CA THR A 38 7.75 8.06 -9.53
C THR A 38 8.75 6.92 -9.50
N ARG A 39 9.53 6.79 -8.43
CA ARG A 39 10.43 5.64 -8.29
C ARG A 39 9.65 4.33 -8.21
N LEU A 40 8.52 4.33 -7.49
CA LEU A 40 7.64 3.15 -7.43
C LEU A 40 7.03 2.81 -8.78
N VAL A 41 6.59 3.83 -9.52
CA VAL A 41 6.02 3.63 -10.85
C VAL A 41 7.06 2.98 -11.76
N ASP A 42 8.29 3.46 -11.71
CA ASP A 42 9.36 2.90 -12.54
C ASP A 42 9.74 1.48 -12.15
N ALA A 43 9.56 1.12 -10.88
CA ALA A 43 9.96 -0.18 -10.35
C ALA A 43 8.89 -1.25 -10.50
N THR A 44 7.63 -0.89 -10.76
CA THR A 44 6.51 -1.83 -10.77
C THR A 44 6.04 -2.12 -12.19
N ALA A 45 5.39 -3.28 -12.38
CA ALA A 45 4.92 -3.72 -13.68
C ALA A 45 3.68 -2.94 -14.15
N ARG A 46 2.79 -2.61 -13.23
CA ARG A 46 1.53 -1.92 -13.54
C ARG A 46 1.15 -0.96 -12.44
N GLN A 47 0.43 0.08 -12.82
CA GLN A 47 -0.08 1.07 -11.87
C GLN A 47 -1.56 1.30 -12.14
N ARG A 48 -2.36 1.41 -11.06
CA ARG A 48 -3.78 1.70 -11.15
C ARG A 48 -4.17 2.68 -10.06
N GLY A 49 -4.94 3.69 -10.42
CA GLY A 49 -5.46 4.67 -9.48
C GLY A 49 -6.87 4.32 -9.05
N PHE A 50 -7.10 4.35 -7.74
CA PHE A 50 -8.43 4.20 -7.15
C PHE A 50 -8.58 5.26 -6.06
N GLY A 51 -9.75 5.89 -6.02
CA GLY A 51 -9.93 7.07 -5.21
C GLY A 51 -10.30 6.86 -3.76
N ASP A 52 -10.38 5.62 -3.26
CA ASP A 52 -10.84 5.44 -1.90
C ASP A 52 -10.55 4.02 -1.37
N TYR A 53 -11.40 3.55 -0.46
CA TYR A 53 -11.21 2.31 0.28
C TYR A 53 -10.97 1.04 -0.53
N PHE A 54 -11.34 1.04 -1.79
CA PHE A 54 -11.26 -0.19 -2.57
C PHE A 54 -9.84 -0.57 -2.94
N ALA A 55 -8.93 0.40 -2.96
CA ALA A 55 -7.55 0.14 -3.37
C ALA A 55 -6.89 -0.97 -2.56
N HIS A 56 -7.08 -0.95 -1.24
CA HIS A 56 -6.44 -1.94 -0.37
C HIS A 56 -7.04 -3.34 -0.51
N THR A 57 -8.31 -3.44 -0.92
CA THR A 57 -8.93 -4.76 -1.07
C THR A 57 -8.26 -5.58 -2.16
N PHE A 58 -7.70 -4.93 -3.18
CA PHE A 58 -6.96 -5.64 -4.21
C PHE A 58 -5.74 -6.33 -3.65
N VAL A 59 -5.02 -5.68 -2.73
CA VAL A 59 -3.85 -6.29 -2.09
C VAL A 59 -4.30 -7.47 -1.22
N CYS A 60 -5.34 -7.28 -0.42
CA CYS A 60 -5.84 -8.33 0.48
C CYS A 60 -6.37 -9.54 -0.27
N ARG A 61 -6.77 -9.39 -1.53
CA ARG A 61 -7.26 -10.48 -2.37
C ARG A 61 -6.19 -11.06 -3.28
N GLY A 62 -4.96 -10.59 -3.17
CA GLY A 62 -3.89 -11.07 -4.03
C GLY A 62 -3.94 -10.55 -5.46
N GLN A 63 -4.71 -9.50 -5.73
CA GLN A 63 -4.87 -8.93 -7.07
C GLN A 63 -3.93 -7.76 -7.33
N ALA A 64 -3.28 -7.27 -6.30
CA ALA A 64 -2.22 -6.27 -6.38
C ALA A 64 -1.25 -6.55 -5.24
N GLU A 65 -0.06 -5.99 -5.31
CA GLU A 65 0.98 -6.25 -4.31
C GLU A 65 1.24 -5.06 -3.40
N VAL A 66 0.94 -3.84 -3.85
CA VAL A 66 1.23 -2.61 -3.10
C VAL A 66 0.10 -1.61 -3.27
N MET A 67 -0.28 -0.95 -2.17
CA MET A 67 -1.14 0.21 -2.19
C MET A 67 -0.46 1.34 -1.41
N VAL A 68 -0.44 2.54 -1.99
CA VAL A 68 0.07 3.74 -1.30
C VAL A 68 -0.99 4.84 -1.33
N GLU A 69 -1.16 5.52 -0.21
CA GLU A 69 -2.16 6.57 -0.08
C GLU A 69 -1.72 7.59 0.96
N ALA A 70 -2.01 8.86 0.72
CA ALA A 70 -1.69 9.94 1.65
C ALA A 70 -2.97 10.67 2.06
N ASP A 71 -2.86 11.51 3.09
CA ASP A 71 -3.97 12.29 3.65
C ASP A 71 -5.12 11.40 4.11
N VAL A 72 -4.77 10.40 4.91
CA VAL A 72 -5.73 9.43 5.47
C VAL A 72 -5.80 9.58 6.97
N LYS A 73 -6.94 9.22 7.55
CA LYS A 73 -7.22 9.40 8.96
C LYS A 73 -7.08 8.10 9.73
N PRO A 74 -6.72 8.17 11.04
CA PRO A 74 -6.55 6.94 11.84
C PRO A 74 -7.79 6.06 11.86
N TRP A 75 -8.98 6.63 11.90
CA TRP A 75 -10.21 5.84 11.95
C TRP A 75 -10.51 5.11 10.65
N ASP A 76 -9.96 5.58 9.53
CA ASP A 76 -10.03 4.85 8.26
C ASP A 76 -9.03 3.72 8.23
N LEU A 77 -7.88 3.90 8.85
CA LEU A 77 -6.76 2.97 8.77
C LEU A 77 -6.82 1.85 9.81
N ALA A 78 -7.46 2.08 10.96
CA ALA A 78 -7.48 1.08 12.02
C ALA A 78 -8.11 -0.25 11.57
N PRO A 79 -9.32 -0.26 10.96
CA PRO A 79 -9.87 -1.53 10.48
C PRO A 79 -9.08 -2.10 9.32
N LEU A 80 -8.51 -1.25 8.48
CA LEU A 80 -7.70 -1.69 7.34
C LEU A 80 -6.47 -2.47 7.80
N LYS A 81 -5.76 -1.96 8.80
CA LYS A 81 -4.57 -2.61 9.32
C LYS A 81 -4.87 -4.04 9.77
N ILE A 82 -5.99 -4.22 10.47
CA ILE A 82 -6.39 -5.54 10.96
C ILE A 82 -6.65 -6.48 9.78
N ILE A 83 -7.38 -6.04 8.78
CA ILE A 83 -7.74 -6.86 7.62
C ILE A 83 -6.49 -7.26 6.84
N VAL A 84 -5.58 -6.31 6.64
CA VAL A 84 -4.33 -6.55 5.91
C VAL A 84 -3.49 -7.60 6.62
N GLU A 85 -3.34 -7.47 7.94
CA GLU A 85 -2.52 -8.40 8.70
C GLU A 85 -3.14 -9.79 8.74
N GLU A 86 -4.46 -9.88 8.82
CA GLU A 86 -5.14 -11.18 8.76
C GLU A 86 -5.00 -11.84 7.38
N ALA A 87 -4.90 -11.05 6.33
CA ALA A 87 -4.69 -11.58 4.98
C ALA A 87 -3.23 -12.01 4.73
N GLY A 88 -2.35 -11.79 5.70
CA GLY A 88 -0.94 -12.12 5.58
C GLY A 88 -0.09 -11.00 5.01
N GLY A 89 -0.65 -9.82 4.87
CA GLY A 89 0.06 -8.65 4.36
C GLY A 89 0.71 -7.83 5.45
N GLN A 90 1.23 -6.68 5.06
CA GLN A 90 1.91 -5.76 5.95
C GLN A 90 1.37 -4.36 5.76
N PHE A 91 1.21 -3.64 6.85
CA PHE A 91 0.74 -2.26 6.89
C PHE A 91 1.79 -1.40 7.59
N SER A 92 2.08 -0.25 7.02
CA SER A 92 2.90 0.77 7.68
C SER A 92 2.53 2.15 7.17
N ASP A 93 3.10 3.19 7.79
CA ASP A 93 3.13 4.49 7.16
C ASP A 93 4.29 4.54 6.16
N PHE A 94 4.52 5.71 5.55
CA PHE A 94 5.58 5.86 4.54
C PHE A 94 6.99 5.79 5.13
N THR A 95 7.15 5.90 6.44
CA THR A 95 8.45 5.72 7.10
C THR A 95 8.75 4.26 7.44
N GLY A 96 7.77 3.39 7.26
CA GLY A 96 7.89 1.99 7.64
C GLY A 96 7.37 1.68 9.04
N ALA A 97 6.90 2.67 9.78
CA ALA A 97 6.36 2.46 11.13
C ALA A 97 4.95 1.85 11.05
N PRO A 98 4.65 0.81 11.82
CA PRO A 98 3.35 0.14 11.76
C PRO A 98 2.29 0.92 12.55
N THR A 99 2.07 2.17 12.18
CA THR A 99 1.18 3.08 12.88
C THR A 99 0.09 3.60 11.95
N ILE A 100 -1.11 3.82 12.50
CA ILE A 100 -2.22 4.42 11.77
C ILE A 100 -2.22 5.95 11.88
N TYR A 101 -1.26 6.53 12.60
CA TYR A 101 -1.26 7.97 12.90
C TYR A 101 -0.32 8.78 12.01
N GLY A 102 0.32 8.16 11.04
CA GLY A 102 1.29 8.86 10.19
C GLY A 102 0.70 9.73 9.09
N GLY A 103 -0.61 9.68 8.87
CA GLY A 103 -1.26 10.46 7.82
C GLY A 103 -1.11 9.88 6.43
N ASN A 104 -0.45 8.76 6.30
CA ASN A 104 -0.28 8.04 5.05
C ASN A 104 -0.21 6.54 5.31
N ALA A 105 -0.31 5.75 4.27
CA ALA A 105 -0.35 4.30 4.43
C ALA A 105 0.29 3.59 3.24
N VAL A 106 1.04 2.54 3.56
CA VAL A 106 1.50 1.54 2.60
C VAL A 106 0.92 0.20 3.03
N VAL A 107 0.24 -0.45 2.10
CA VAL A 107 -0.26 -1.81 2.28
C VAL A 107 0.43 -2.68 1.25
N SER A 108 0.95 -3.83 1.66
CA SER A 108 1.60 -4.72 0.72
C SER A 108 1.35 -6.17 1.08
N ASN A 109 1.81 -7.07 0.21
CA ASN A 109 1.78 -8.50 0.48
C ASN A 109 2.88 -8.94 1.47
N GLY A 110 3.64 -8.00 2.01
CA GLY A 110 4.71 -8.27 2.97
C GLY A 110 6.05 -8.63 2.33
N ARG A 111 6.03 -9.09 1.10
CA ARG A 111 7.26 -9.56 0.42
C ARG A 111 8.02 -8.42 -0.26
N VAL A 112 7.31 -7.36 -0.63
CA VAL A 112 7.90 -6.19 -1.30
C VAL A 112 7.88 -4.94 -0.43
N HIS A 113 7.44 -5.03 0.82
CA HIS A 113 7.19 -3.86 1.66
C HIS A 113 8.44 -3.02 1.89
N ASP A 114 9.54 -3.66 2.28
CA ASP A 114 10.78 -2.94 2.56
C ASP A 114 11.31 -2.21 1.32
N ALA A 115 11.21 -2.86 0.16
CA ALA A 115 11.62 -2.23 -1.10
C ALA A 115 10.76 -1.00 -1.41
N VAL A 116 9.46 -1.06 -1.13
CA VAL A 116 8.56 0.07 -1.31
C VAL A 116 8.94 1.22 -0.39
N ILE A 117 9.20 0.94 0.87
CA ILE A 117 9.58 1.96 1.84
C ILE A 117 10.89 2.63 1.42
N ASP A 118 11.87 1.86 0.97
CA ASP A 118 13.14 2.39 0.49
C ASP A 118 12.95 3.34 -0.70
N LEU A 119 12.11 2.95 -1.66
CA LEU A 119 11.85 3.75 -2.86
C LEU A 119 11.08 5.04 -2.54
N LEU A 120 10.16 4.98 -1.58
CA LEU A 120 9.45 6.19 -1.15
C LEU A 120 10.41 7.21 -0.55
N GLY A 121 11.44 6.75 0.14
CA GLY A 121 12.49 7.63 0.65
C GLY A 121 12.06 8.58 1.75
N VAL A 122 10.92 8.33 2.39
CA VAL A 122 10.43 9.16 3.49
C VAL A 122 11.03 8.62 4.78
N ARG A 123 11.67 9.50 5.54
CA ARG A 123 12.33 9.09 6.77
C ARG A 123 11.64 9.70 7.97
N ALA A 124 11.61 8.96 9.07
CA ALA A 124 11.18 9.51 10.34
C ALA A 124 12.16 10.61 10.73
N GLY A 125 11.63 11.80 10.89
CA GLY A 125 12.43 13.00 11.12
C GLY A 125 13.05 13.08 12.47
#